data_419dcaf3de9602de91e4257f85d691e0
#
_entry.id   419dcaf3de9602de91e4257f85d691e0
#
_cell.length_a   1.000
_cell.length_b   1.000
_cell.length_c   1.000
_cell.angle_alpha   90.00
_cell.angle_beta   90.00
_cell.angle_gamma   90.00
#
_symmetry.space_group_name_H-M   'P 1'
#
loop_
_entity.id
_entity.type
_entity.pdbx_description
1 polymer ?
#
loop_
_entity_poly.entity_id
_entity_poly.type
_entity_poly.pdbx_seq_one_letter_code
_entity_poly.pdbx_strand_id
1 'polypeptide(L)'
;MKILVIVAHPDDEILGMGGTLKKLVKNGHKIKLVIMATGIFARRSEKYLNSHQYEISSQQSDKMFKQVKQLRIEAKKANKILGVTDIDFEDFPDNEMDKVSNLEITKRIENLIDKFKPEVIYTHSQYDINVDHRALYYATITATRPRPKLSVKEVISFEVPSSTEWYMPQKFAPNIFVEIEKELSFKIKALKQYKNEIRKFPHPRSPEALDAIAKRWGTVSGFRAAEAFCLVRQLRI
;
A
#
# COMPACT_ATOMS: atom_id res chain seq x y z
N MET A 1 -16.34 11.86 3.01
CA MET A 1 -14.95 12.26 3.36
C MET A 1 -14.05 12.08 2.16
N LYS A 2 -12.94 12.83 2.12
CA LYS A 2 -11.83 12.60 1.18
C LYS A 2 -10.76 11.77 1.87
N ILE A 3 -10.35 10.68 1.24
CA ILE A 3 -9.42 9.70 1.78
C ILE A 3 -8.24 9.56 0.81
N LEU A 4 -7.03 9.74 1.31
CA LEU A 4 -5.80 9.53 0.56
C LEU A 4 -5.17 8.22 1.01
N VAL A 5 -4.89 7.35 0.07
CA VAL A 5 -4.20 6.07 0.30
C VAL A 5 -2.84 6.15 -0.35
N ILE A 6 -1.78 5.97 0.43
CA ILE A 6 -0.38 6.06 -0.02
C ILE A 6 0.26 4.70 0.19
N VAL A 7 0.65 4.06 -0.91
CA VAL A 7 1.31 2.76 -0.91
C VAL A 7 2.63 2.80 -1.66
N ALA A 8 3.54 1.91 -1.31
CA ALA A 8 4.83 1.80 -1.96
C ALA A 8 4.68 1.18 -3.35
N HIS A 9 4.12 -0.02 -3.42
CA HIS A 9 4.13 -0.82 -4.64
C HIS A 9 2.71 -1.13 -5.12
N PRO A 10 2.55 -1.39 -6.43
CA PRO A 10 1.30 -1.93 -6.96
C PRO A 10 1.03 -3.32 -6.35
N ASP A 11 -0.08 -3.52 -5.74
CA ASP A 11 -0.66 -4.64 -4.98
C ASP A 11 -0.79 -4.41 -3.46
N ASP A 12 0.02 -3.56 -2.87
CA ASP A 12 -0.01 -3.27 -1.43
C ASP A 12 -1.40 -2.82 -0.96
N GLU A 13 -2.07 -1.99 -1.75
CA GLU A 13 -3.41 -1.47 -1.45
C GLU A 13 -4.46 -2.59 -1.41
N ILE A 14 -4.30 -3.59 -2.27
CA ILE A 14 -5.21 -4.74 -2.30
C ILE A 14 -4.89 -5.67 -1.13
N LEU A 15 -3.59 -5.96 -0.91
CA LEU A 15 -3.12 -6.85 0.14
C LEU A 15 -3.51 -6.31 1.52
N GLY A 16 -3.26 -5.04 1.78
CA GLY A 16 -3.49 -4.42 3.09
C GLY A 16 -4.94 -4.04 3.35
N MET A 17 -5.65 -3.45 2.36
CA MET A 17 -6.94 -2.84 2.62
C MET A 17 -7.98 -2.95 1.49
N GLY A 18 -7.86 -3.96 0.62
CA GLY A 18 -8.73 -4.10 -0.56
C GLY A 18 -10.23 -4.22 -0.23
N GLY A 19 -10.59 -4.94 0.83
CA GLY A 19 -11.98 -5.03 1.32
C GLY A 19 -12.48 -3.70 1.86
N THR A 20 -11.66 -3.03 2.65
CA THR A 20 -11.96 -1.68 3.19
C THR A 20 -12.10 -0.65 2.08
N LEU A 21 -11.23 -0.67 1.06
CA LEU A 21 -11.36 0.20 -0.11
C LEU A 21 -12.73 0.03 -0.79
N LYS A 22 -13.14 -1.22 -1.04
CA LYS A 22 -14.45 -1.52 -1.61
C LYS A 22 -15.60 -0.96 -0.78
N LYS A 23 -15.53 -1.14 0.55
CA LYS A 23 -16.53 -0.66 1.50
C LYS A 23 -16.59 0.88 1.55
N LEU A 24 -15.43 1.54 1.56
CA LEU A 24 -15.34 3.00 1.57
C LEU A 24 -15.94 3.62 0.29
N VAL A 25 -15.64 3.05 -0.87
CA VAL A 25 -16.24 3.49 -2.14
C VAL A 25 -17.76 3.31 -2.12
N LYS A 26 -18.25 2.16 -1.66
CA LYS A 26 -19.68 1.88 -1.52
C LYS A 26 -20.40 2.88 -0.61
N ASN A 27 -19.70 3.36 0.42
CA ASN A 27 -20.20 4.36 1.35
C ASN A 27 -20.06 5.81 0.84
N GLY A 28 -19.69 6.00 -0.44
CA GLY A 28 -19.65 7.31 -1.09
C GLY A 28 -18.43 8.17 -0.72
N HIS A 29 -17.37 7.59 -0.14
CA HIS A 29 -16.13 8.33 0.12
C HIS A 29 -15.35 8.58 -1.18
N LYS A 30 -14.71 9.74 -1.28
CA LYS A 30 -13.79 10.07 -2.38
C LYS A 30 -12.41 9.56 -2.04
N ILE A 31 -11.91 8.59 -2.80
CA ILE A 31 -10.61 7.96 -2.58
C ILE A 31 -9.65 8.41 -3.67
N LYS A 32 -8.48 8.87 -3.27
CA LYS A 32 -7.31 9.02 -4.12
C LYS A 32 -6.27 8.01 -3.67
N LEU A 33 -5.85 7.15 -4.59
CA LEU A 33 -4.76 6.20 -4.39
C LEU A 33 -3.50 6.74 -5.06
N VAL A 34 -2.37 6.69 -4.34
CA VAL A 34 -1.06 7.03 -4.89
C VAL A 34 -0.11 5.87 -4.66
N ILE A 35 0.43 5.34 -5.73
CA ILE A 35 1.44 4.28 -5.74
C ILE A 35 2.78 4.93 -6.02
N MET A 36 3.71 4.86 -5.07
CA MET A 36 4.88 5.71 -5.04
C MET A 36 6.06 5.15 -5.85
N ALA A 37 6.29 3.83 -5.82
CA ALA A 37 7.40 3.18 -6.50
C ALA A 37 6.95 2.34 -7.70
N THR A 38 7.89 2.02 -8.56
CA THR A 38 7.61 1.29 -9.81
C THR A 38 7.24 -0.18 -9.63
N GLY A 39 7.73 -0.83 -8.55
CA GLY A 39 7.44 -2.23 -8.19
C GLY A 39 8.13 -3.30 -9.07
N ILE A 40 9.08 -2.92 -9.93
CA ILE A 40 9.76 -3.85 -10.87
C ILE A 40 11.27 -3.83 -10.73
N PHE A 41 11.87 -2.67 -10.45
CA PHE A 41 13.32 -2.50 -10.56
C PHE A 41 14.12 -3.28 -9.51
N ALA A 42 13.52 -3.67 -8.37
CA ALA A 42 14.15 -4.56 -7.39
C ALA A 42 14.37 -6.00 -7.89
N ARG A 43 13.71 -6.41 -8.98
CA ARG A 43 13.82 -7.77 -9.55
C ARG A 43 15.03 -7.93 -10.46
N ARG A 44 16.10 -7.20 -10.20
CA ARG A 44 17.34 -7.25 -10.96
C ARG A 44 18.02 -8.61 -10.79
N SER A 45 18.63 -9.12 -11.88
CA SER A 45 19.27 -10.44 -11.90
C SER A 45 20.58 -10.47 -11.08
N GLU A 46 21.16 -11.67 -10.91
CA GLU A 46 22.40 -11.96 -10.17
C GLU A 46 23.62 -11.08 -10.54
N LYS A 47 23.63 -10.45 -11.71
CA LYS A 47 24.65 -9.45 -12.09
C LYS A 47 24.70 -8.25 -11.16
N TYR A 48 23.63 -7.99 -10.40
CA TYR A 48 23.59 -6.96 -9.37
C TYR A 48 24.56 -7.21 -8.22
N LEU A 49 24.83 -8.48 -7.89
CA LEU A 49 25.75 -8.87 -6.81
C LEU A 49 27.23 -8.61 -7.16
N ASN A 50 27.55 -8.52 -8.46
CA ASN A 50 28.93 -8.47 -8.96
C ASN A 50 29.36 -7.08 -9.48
N SER A 51 28.45 -6.12 -9.57
CA SER A 51 28.78 -4.76 -9.97
C SER A 51 28.29 -3.77 -8.91
N HIS A 52 29.18 -3.02 -8.31
CA HIS A 52 28.83 -1.86 -7.47
C HIS A 52 28.22 -0.71 -8.30
N GLN A 53 27.98 -0.93 -9.57
CA GLN A 53 27.40 0.02 -10.52
C GLN A 53 26.07 -0.52 -11.04
N TYR A 54 25.04 0.31 -10.91
CA TYR A 54 23.66 0.05 -11.33
C TYR A 54 23.47 0.11 -12.86
N GLU A 55 24.42 -0.34 -13.64
CA GLU A 55 24.33 -0.33 -15.11
C GLU A 55 23.37 -1.42 -15.59
N ILE A 56 22.11 -1.02 -15.75
CA ILE A 56 21.14 -1.82 -16.49
C ILE A 56 21.41 -1.58 -17.97
N SER A 57 21.61 -2.64 -18.75
CA SER A 57 21.73 -2.49 -20.21
C SER A 57 20.46 -1.86 -20.79
N SER A 58 20.56 -1.15 -21.91
CA SER A 58 19.41 -0.53 -22.58
C SER A 58 18.27 -1.52 -22.84
N GLN A 59 18.59 -2.75 -23.29
CA GLN A 59 17.60 -3.80 -23.51
C GLN A 59 16.91 -4.27 -22.22
N GLN A 60 17.63 -4.38 -21.10
CA GLN A 60 17.03 -4.71 -19.80
C GLN A 60 16.16 -3.57 -19.32
N SER A 61 16.58 -2.33 -19.48
CA SER A 61 15.82 -1.14 -19.16
C SER A 61 14.49 -1.11 -19.92
N ASP A 62 14.52 -1.32 -21.24
CA ASP A 62 13.29 -1.36 -22.06
C ASP A 62 12.32 -2.46 -21.63
N LYS A 63 12.85 -3.64 -21.30
CA LYS A 63 12.04 -4.75 -20.78
C LYS A 63 11.39 -4.39 -19.45
N MET A 64 12.13 -3.78 -18.54
CA MET A 64 11.64 -3.36 -17.23
C MET A 64 10.58 -2.26 -17.37
N PHE A 65 10.77 -1.27 -18.22
CA PHE A 65 9.76 -0.24 -18.49
C PHE A 65 8.45 -0.83 -19.07
N LYS A 66 8.54 -1.83 -19.94
CA LYS A 66 7.36 -2.57 -20.41
C LYS A 66 6.63 -3.27 -19.26
N GLN A 67 7.38 -3.87 -18.33
CA GLN A 67 6.82 -4.53 -17.14
C GLN A 67 6.14 -3.50 -16.20
N VAL A 68 6.75 -2.34 -15.98
CA VAL A 68 6.14 -1.24 -15.20
C VAL A 68 4.81 -0.80 -15.83
N LYS A 69 4.78 -0.58 -17.15
CA LYS A 69 3.53 -0.24 -17.85
C LYS A 69 2.45 -1.32 -17.67
N GLN A 70 2.84 -2.59 -17.81
CA GLN A 70 1.91 -3.71 -17.61
C GLN A 70 1.39 -3.76 -16.17
N LEU A 71 2.27 -3.60 -15.18
CA LEU A 71 1.90 -3.61 -13.77
C LEU A 71 0.94 -2.46 -13.42
N ARG A 72 1.16 -1.26 -13.98
CA ARG A 72 0.23 -0.12 -13.83
C ARG A 72 -1.15 -0.39 -14.47
N ILE A 73 -1.20 -1.12 -15.58
CA ILE A 73 -2.46 -1.56 -16.18
C ILE A 73 -3.17 -2.56 -15.25
N GLU A 74 -2.44 -3.50 -14.66
CA GLU A 74 -2.97 -4.47 -13.71
C GLU A 74 -3.51 -3.77 -12.45
N ALA A 75 -2.76 -2.80 -11.91
CA ALA A 75 -3.19 -1.96 -10.79
C ALA A 75 -4.52 -1.23 -11.09
N LYS A 76 -4.63 -0.60 -12.26
CA LYS A 76 -5.88 0.07 -12.68
C LYS A 76 -7.05 -0.92 -12.78
N LYS A 77 -6.83 -2.13 -13.32
CA LYS A 77 -7.85 -3.18 -13.41
C LYS A 77 -8.28 -3.69 -12.03
N ALA A 78 -7.32 -3.95 -11.14
CA ALA A 78 -7.56 -4.38 -9.77
C ALA A 78 -8.42 -3.36 -9.01
N ASN A 79 -7.99 -2.10 -9.03
CA ASN A 79 -8.67 -1.03 -8.33
C ASN A 79 -10.05 -0.69 -8.92
N LYS A 80 -10.25 -0.86 -10.23
CA LYS A 80 -11.58 -0.74 -10.86
C LYS A 80 -12.59 -1.74 -10.30
N ILE A 81 -12.17 -2.96 -9.93
CA ILE A 81 -13.04 -3.96 -9.27
C ILE A 81 -13.53 -3.43 -7.92
N LEU A 82 -12.67 -2.70 -7.20
CA LEU A 82 -13.03 -2.09 -5.93
C LEU A 82 -13.83 -0.79 -6.10
N GLY A 83 -13.79 -0.18 -7.28
CA GLY A 83 -14.43 1.10 -7.60
C GLY A 83 -13.52 2.31 -7.37
N VAL A 84 -12.22 2.09 -7.13
CA VAL A 84 -11.22 3.17 -7.03
C VAL A 84 -10.73 3.50 -8.44
N THR A 85 -10.92 4.76 -8.87
CA THR A 85 -10.60 5.22 -10.23
C THR A 85 -9.62 6.39 -10.26
N ASP A 86 -9.48 7.14 -9.16
CA ASP A 86 -8.50 8.23 -9.03
C ASP A 86 -7.17 7.66 -8.49
N ILE A 87 -6.27 7.33 -9.43
CA ILE A 87 -4.99 6.65 -9.13
C ILE A 87 -3.85 7.41 -9.78
N ASP A 88 -2.92 7.86 -8.97
CA ASP A 88 -1.64 8.42 -9.41
C ASP A 88 -0.51 7.40 -9.24
N PHE A 89 0.45 7.44 -10.14
CA PHE A 89 1.69 6.64 -10.08
C PHE A 89 2.87 7.58 -10.05
N GLU A 90 3.74 7.39 -9.08
CA GLU A 90 5.05 8.02 -9.00
C GLU A 90 6.14 7.06 -9.51
N ASP A 91 7.36 7.56 -9.61
CA ASP A 91 8.52 6.83 -10.13
C ASP A 91 9.66 6.78 -9.10
N PHE A 92 9.33 6.69 -7.80
CA PHE A 92 10.33 6.48 -6.77
C PHE A 92 11.05 5.13 -6.98
N PRO A 93 12.31 5.01 -6.57
CA PRO A 93 13.08 3.79 -6.71
C PRO A 93 12.44 2.65 -5.91
N ASP A 94 12.39 1.47 -6.50
CA ASP A 94 11.74 0.28 -5.97
C ASP A 94 12.69 -0.48 -5.03
N ASN A 95 12.29 -0.68 -3.77
CA ASN A 95 13.08 -1.21 -2.66
C ASN A 95 14.40 -0.46 -2.40
N GLU A 96 14.43 0.81 -2.74
CA GLU A 96 15.57 1.71 -2.58
C GLU A 96 15.15 3.12 -2.14
N MET A 97 13.94 3.28 -1.56
CA MET A 97 13.48 4.59 -1.07
C MET A 97 14.30 5.10 0.13
N ASP A 98 15.07 4.24 0.77
CA ASP A 98 16.06 4.62 1.80
C ASP A 98 17.22 5.47 1.23
N LYS A 99 17.46 5.40 -0.07
CA LYS A 99 18.43 6.26 -0.79
C LYS A 99 17.86 7.63 -1.15
N VAL A 100 16.54 7.79 -1.06
CA VAL A 100 15.87 9.07 -1.28
C VAL A 100 15.74 9.80 0.06
N SER A 101 16.01 11.10 0.07
CA SER A 101 15.87 11.85 1.30
C SER A 101 14.42 11.79 1.80
N ASN A 102 14.25 11.56 3.11
CA ASN A 102 12.90 11.59 3.72
C ASN A 102 12.20 12.94 3.43
N LEU A 103 12.96 14.03 3.31
CA LEU A 103 12.41 15.35 2.96
C LEU A 103 11.76 15.35 1.58
N GLU A 104 12.37 14.72 0.59
CA GLU A 104 11.83 14.67 -0.78
C GLU A 104 10.50 13.91 -0.81
N ILE A 105 10.45 12.73 -0.20
CA ILE A 105 9.22 11.93 -0.09
C ILE A 105 8.15 12.74 0.69
N THR A 106 8.54 13.36 1.80
CA THR A 106 7.65 14.21 2.61
C THR A 106 7.06 15.35 1.78
N LYS A 107 7.88 16.07 1.00
CA LYS A 107 7.42 17.18 0.15
C LYS A 107 6.45 16.71 -0.92
N ARG A 108 6.68 15.52 -1.49
CA ARG A 108 5.73 14.94 -2.44
C ARG A 108 4.38 14.67 -1.78
N ILE A 109 4.38 14.08 -0.58
CA ILE A 109 3.15 13.82 0.20
C ILE A 109 2.47 15.13 0.62
N GLU A 110 3.20 16.13 1.08
CA GLU A 110 2.65 17.47 1.41
C GLU A 110 1.90 18.07 0.20
N ASN A 111 2.49 17.98 -1.00
CA ASN A 111 1.85 18.47 -2.24
C ASN A 111 0.54 17.71 -2.55
N LEU A 112 0.52 16.39 -2.38
CA LEU A 112 -0.69 15.56 -2.53
C LEU A 112 -1.78 15.98 -1.53
N ILE A 113 -1.41 16.19 -0.26
CA ILE A 113 -2.32 16.66 0.79
C ILE A 113 -2.88 18.04 0.43
N ASP A 114 -2.03 18.96 0.02
CA ASP A 114 -2.43 20.33 -0.28
C ASP A 114 -3.36 20.42 -1.50
N LYS A 115 -3.18 19.57 -2.49
CA LYS A 115 -4.04 19.50 -3.69
C LYS A 115 -5.36 18.78 -3.42
N PHE A 116 -5.32 17.62 -2.80
CA PHE A 116 -6.49 16.78 -2.62
C PHE A 116 -7.31 17.15 -1.37
N LYS A 117 -6.66 17.72 -0.32
CA LYS A 117 -7.26 18.06 0.97
C LYS A 117 -7.96 16.86 1.63
N PRO A 118 -7.25 15.73 1.88
CA PRO A 118 -7.84 14.58 2.53
C PRO A 118 -8.13 14.86 4.00
N GLU A 119 -9.15 14.18 4.53
CA GLU A 119 -9.46 14.15 5.97
C GLU A 119 -8.79 12.95 6.64
N VAL A 120 -8.63 11.85 5.91
CA VAL A 120 -8.02 10.60 6.40
C VAL A 120 -6.91 10.18 5.43
N ILE A 121 -5.80 9.71 6.00
CA ILE A 121 -4.71 9.10 5.23
C ILE A 121 -4.49 7.67 5.72
N TYR A 122 -4.41 6.75 4.76
CA TYR A 122 -3.93 5.38 4.99
C TYR A 122 -2.52 5.23 4.43
N THR A 123 -1.65 4.56 5.20
CA THR A 123 -0.26 4.28 4.83
C THR A 123 0.22 2.96 5.43
N HIS A 124 1.43 2.55 5.10
CA HIS A 124 2.04 1.33 5.62
C HIS A 124 2.29 1.36 7.13
N SER A 125 2.56 0.19 7.71
CA SER A 125 3.05 0.06 9.09
C SER A 125 4.53 0.45 9.19
N GLN A 126 4.92 1.06 10.33
CA GLN A 126 6.35 1.25 10.66
C GLN A 126 7.07 -0.07 10.95
N TYR A 127 6.31 -1.10 11.28
CA TYR A 127 6.82 -2.44 11.61
C TYR A 127 6.67 -3.35 10.39
N ASP A 128 7.53 -3.13 9.41
CA ASP A 128 7.53 -3.86 8.14
C ASP A 128 8.97 -4.13 7.71
N ILE A 129 9.26 -5.29 7.12
CA ILE A 129 10.63 -5.58 6.65
C ILE A 129 10.97 -4.78 5.40
N ASN A 130 9.99 -4.39 4.59
CA ASN A 130 10.23 -3.63 3.38
C ASN A 130 10.65 -2.20 3.72
N VAL A 131 11.76 -1.77 3.16
CA VAL A 131 12.36 -0.45 3.42
C VAL A 131 11.48 0.68 2.91
N ASP A 132 10.83 0.51 1.76
CA ASP A 132 9.97 1.51 1.14
C ASP A 132 8.70 1.74 1.99
N HIS A 133 8.14 0.67 2.56
CA HIS A 133 6.99 0.76 3.47
C HIS A 133 7.33 1.63 4.69
N ARG A 134 8.49 1.40 5.30
CA ARG A 134 8.94 2.20 6.44
C ARG A 134 9.25 3.65 6.05
N ALA A 135 9.91 3.86 4.90
CA ALA A 135 10.21 5.21 4.39
C ALA A 135 8.92 6.01 4.19
N LEU A 136 7.89 5.40 3.56
CA LEU A 136 6.59 6.04 3.37
C LEU A 136 5.86 6.29 4.68
N TYR A 137 5.91 5.37 5.64
CA TYR A 137 5.35 5.61 6.97
C TYR A 137 5.94 6.89 7.58
N TYR A 138 7.27 6.98 7.70
CA TYR A 138 7.93 8.13 8.34
C TYR A 138 7.71 9.44 7.57
N ALA A 139 7.74 9.40 6.24
CA ALA A 139 7.45 10.56 5.41
C ALA A 139 5.99 11.02 5.57
N THR A 140 5.04 10.08 5.67
CA THR A 140 3.61 10.39 5.91
C THR A 140 3.41 11.03 7.28
N ILE A 141 4.03 10.50 8.34
CA ILE A 141 3.96 11.09 9.68
C ILE A 141 4.51 12.52 9.68
N THR A 142 5.63 12.73 9.00
CA THR A 142 6.25 14.05 8.87
C THR A 142 5.38 15.03 8.09
N ALA A 143 4.83 14.60 6.95
CA ALA A 143 3.97 15.42 6.10
C ALA A 143 2.65 15.82 6.78
N THR A 144 2.17 14.96 7.68
CA THR A 144 0.91 15.17 8.41
C THR A 144 1.09 15.78 9.80
N ARG A 145 2.30 16.25 10.16
CA ARG A 145 2.50 16.94 11.45
C ARG A 145 1.47 18.06 11.62
N PRO A 146 0.93 18.24 12.84
CA PRO A 146 -0.07 19.28 13.09
C PRO A 146 0.43 20.67 12.68
N ARG A 147 -0.31 21.31 11.79
CA ARG A 147 -0.05 22.69 11.34
C ARG A 147 -1.38 23.42 11.08
N PRO A 148 -1.43 24.75 11.14
CA PRO A 148 -2.64 25.49 10.84
C PRO A 148 -3.20 25.10 9.46
N LYS A 149 -4.54 24.99 9.35
CA LYS A 149 -5.26 24.66 8.11
C LYS A 149 -4.96 23.27 7.52
N LEU A 150 -4.31 22.35 8.27
CA LEU A 150 -4.15 20.97 7.83
C LEU A 150 -5.53 20.30 7.76
N SER A 151 -5.84 19.70 6.61
CA SER A 151 -7.11 18.99 6.40
C SER A 151 -7.15 17.61 7.09
N VAL A 152 -5.99 16.98 7.28
CA VAL A 152 -5.85 15.62 7.77
C VAL A 152 -6.22 15.54 9.25
N LYS A 153 -7.27 14.78 9.54
CA LYS A 153 -7.76 14.51 10.90
C LYS A 153 -7.28 13.17 11.42
N GLU A 154 -7.14 12.19 10.52
CA GLU A 154 -6.75 10.83 10.91
C GLU A 154 -5.61 10.33 10.03
N VAL A 155 -4.66 9.63 10.68
CA VAL A 155 -3.61 8.86 10.03
C VAL A 155 -3.74 7.42 10.54
N ILE A 156 -3.87 6.49 9.61
CA ILE A 156 -4.12 5.08 9.86
C ILE A 156 -3.07 4.27 9.11
N SER A 157 -2.50 3.27 9.77
CA SER A 157 -1.55 2.35 9.14
C SER A 157 -2.10 0.95 9.05
N PHE A 158 -1.67 0.21 8.02
CA PHE A 158 -2.10 -1.16 7.74
C PHE A 158 -0.91 -2.10 7.55
N GLU A 159 -1.15 -3.40 7.74
CA GLU A 159 -0.20 -4.45 7.40
C GLU A 159 -0.26 -4.78 5.90
N VAL A 160 0.87 -5.22 5.36
CA VAL A 160 0.94 -5.80 4.02
C VAL A 160 1.35 -7.26 4.15
N PRO A 161 0.46 -8.22 3.87
CA PRO A 161 0.80 -9.63 3.79
C PRO A 161 1.97 -9.91 2.85
N SER A 162 2.92 -10.70 3.29
CA SER A 162 4.24 -10.97 2.70
C SER A 162 5.33 -9.92 3.00
N SER A 163 5.12 -9.13 4.04
CA SER A 163 6.08 -8.10 4.42
C SER A 163 5.99 -7.78 5.92
N THR A 164 4.85 -7.33 6.41
CA THR A 164 4.68 -6.89 7.80
C THR A 164 4.81 -8.05 8.80
N GLU A 165 4.24 -9.22 8.50
CA GLU A 165 4.29 -10.39 9.39
C GLU A 165 5.69 -10.96 9.59
N TRP A 166 6.63 -10.66 8.69
CA TRP A 166 8.02 -11.11 8.78
C TRP A 166 8.93 -10.17 9.58
N TYR A 167 8.40 -9.03 10.03
CA TYR A 167 9.12 -8.15 10.95
C TYR A 167 9.13 -8.79 12.37
N MET A 168 10.29 -9.29 12.79
CA MET A 168 10.42 -10.01 14.05
C MET A 168 11.19 -9.20 15.12
N PRO A 169 10.75 -9.22 16.40
CA PRO A 169 9.46 -9.78 16.87
C PRO A 169 8.28 -9.01 16.29
N GLN A 170 7.17 -9.69 16.03
CA GLN A 170 5.95 -9.03 15.50
C GLN A 170 5.50 -7.88 16.40
N LYS A 171 5.30 -6.71 15.80
CA LYS A 171 4.89 -5.48 16.51
C LYS A 171 3.64 -4.83 15.92
N PHE A 172 3.08 -5.40 14.82
CA PHE A 172 1.81 -4.90 14.31
C PHE A 172 0.68 -5.26 15.28
N ALA A 173 0.23 -4.27 16.03
CA ALA A 173 -0.80 -4.38 17.06
C ALA A 173 -2.02 -3.52 16.69
N PRO A 174 -2.93 -4.02 15.85
CA PRO A 174 -4.04 -3.23 15.36
C PRO A 174 -5.08 -2.94 16.46
N ASN A 175 -5.72 -1.79 16.34
CA ASN A 175 -6.75 -1.31 17.25
C ASN A 175 -8.02 -0.80 16.52
N ILE A 176 -8.03 -0.92 15.18
CA ILE A 176 -9.19 -0.68 14.32
C ILE A 176 -9.42 -1.93 13.48
N PHE A 177 -10.66 -2.38 13.44
CA PHE A 177 -11.07 -3.53 12.64
C PHE A 177 -12.24 -3.15 11.76
N VAL A 178 -12.10 -3.40 10.46
CA VAL A 178 -13.16 -3.14 9.48
C VAL A 178 -13.70 -4.48 8.99
N GLU A 179 -14.98 -4.75 9.28
CA GLU A 179 -15.67 -5.93 8.78
C GLU A 179 -15.73 -5.88 7.24
N ILE A 180 -15.33 -6.96 6.58
CA ILE A 180 -15.24 -7.07 5.11
C ILE A 180 -15.85 -8.39 4.57
N GLU A 181 -16.73 -9.07 5.31
CA GLU A 181 -17.29 -10.35 4.85
C GLU A 181 -17.85 -10.27 3.42
N LYS A 182 -18.61 -9.23 3.14
CA LYS A 182 -19.22 -9.00 1.82
C LYS A 182 -18.23 -8.53 0.76
N GLU A 183 -17.14 -7.91 1.16
CA GLU A 183 -16.13 -7.31 0.29
C GLU A 183 -14.93 -8.24 0.03
N LEU A 184 -14.74 -9.31 0.82
CA LEU A 184 -13.60 -10.22 0.73
C LEU A 184 -13.47 -10.86 -0.67
N SER A 185 -14.57 -11.25 -1.28
CA SER A 185 -14.56 -11.80 -2.64
C SER A 185 -14.07 -10.78 -3.69
N PHE A 186 -14.35 -9.50 -3.50
CA PHE A 186 -13.86 -8.42 -4.37
C PHE A 186 -12.36 -8.18 -4.16
N LYS A 187 -11.86 -8.21 -2.91
CA LYS A 187 -10.43 -8.16 -2.59
C LYS A 187 -9.66 -9.27 -3.32
N ILE A 188 -10.13 -10.51 -3.22
CA ILE A 188 -9.50 -11.66 -3.88
C ILE A 188 -9.56 -11.53 -5.42
N LYS A 189 -10.69 -11.08 -5.99
CA LYS A 189 -10.81 -10.82 -7.43
C LYS A 189 -9.87 -9.73 -7.91
N ALA A 190 -9.67 -8.68 -7.10
CA ALA A 190 -8.73 -7.61 -7.39
C ALA A 190 -7.29 -8.11 -7.37
N LEU A 191 -6.86 -8.88 -6.35
CA LEU A 191 -5.53 -9.48 -6.30
C LEU A 191 -5.24 -10.32 -7.56
N LYS A 192 -6.21 -11.07 -8.07
CA LYS A 192 -6.06 -11.90 -9.27
C LYS A 192 -5.75 -11.10 -10.55
N GLN A 193 -5.87 -9.78 -10.54
CA GLN A 193 -5.45 -8.95 -11.68
C GLN A 193 -3.94 -8.77 -11.74
N TYR A 194 -3.24 -8.87 -10.62
CA TYR A 194 -1.78 -8.82 -10.50
C TYR A 194 -1.15 -10.19 -10.79
N LYS A 195 -1.10 -10.55 -12.07
CA LYS A 195 -0.77 -11.92 -12.54
C LYS A 195 0.60 -12.41 -12.06
N ASN A 196 1.57 -11.49 -11.95
CA ASN A 196 2.95 -11.82 -11.56
C ASN A 196 3.19 -11.66 -10.05
N GLU A 197 2.23 -11.10 -9.29
CA GLU A 197 2.34 -10.91 -7.85
C GLU A 197 1.64 -12.03 -7.06
N ILE A 198 0.59 -12.60 -7.62
CA ILE A 198 -0.12 -13.72 -7.00
C ILE A 198 0.79 -14.94 -6.85
N ARG A 199 0.68 -15.63 -5.74
CA ARG A 199 1.47 -16.83 -5.40
C ARG A 199 0.53 -17.96 -5.00
N LYS A 200 1.09 -19.17 -4.91
CA LYS A 200 0.38 -20.35 -4.37
C LYS A 200 0.51 -20.39 -2.85
N PHE A 201 -0.52 -20.89 -2.19
CA PHE A 201 -0.46 -21.19 -0.75
C PHE A 201 0.73 -22.14 -0.46
N PRO A 202 1.50 -21.95 0.64
CA PRO A 202 1.20 -21.08 1.81
C PRO A 202 1.72 -19.64 1.73
N HIS A 203 2.12 -19.15 0.57
CA HIS A 203 2.62 -17.79 0.45
C HIS A 203 1.52 -16.77 0.83
N PRO A 204 1.81 -15.70 1.61
CA PRO A 204 0.81 -14.73 2.06
C PRO A 204 0.06 -13.98 0.94
N ARG A 205 0.66 -13.89 -0.27
CA ARG A 205 0.00 -13.33 -1.46
C ARG A 205 -0.89 -14.35 -2.21
N SER A 206 -1.26 -15.46 -1.57
CA SER A 206 -2.24 -16.38 -2.14
C SER A 206 -3.67 -15.97 -1.78
N PRO A 207 -4.67 -16.29 -2.61
CA PRO A 207 -6.08 -16.09 -2.27
C PRO A 207 -6.48 -16.76 -0.96
N GLU A 208 -5.96 -17.96 -0.73
CA GLU A 208 -6.22 -18.77 0.46
C GLU A 208 -5.64 -18.12 1.72
N ALA A 209 -4.43 -17.57 1.63
CA ALA A 209 -3.81 -16.86 2.75
C ALA A 209 -4.56 -15.56 3.08
N LEU A 210 -5.00 -14.79 2.07
CA LEU A 210 -5.79 -13.58 2.32
C LEU A 210 -7.15 -13.90 2.97
N ASP A 211 -7.80 -14.99 2.58
CA ASP A 211 -9.02 -15.47 3.25
C ASP A 211 -8.75 -15.83 4.71
N ALA A 212 -7.67 -16.59 4.97
CA ALA A 212 -7.27 -16.98 6.32
C ALA A 212 -6.92 -15.77 7.21
N ILE A 213 -6.17 -14.79 6.67
CA ILE A 213 -5.82 -13.55 7.39
C ILE A 213 -7.07 -12.75 7.73
N ALA A 214 -7.99 -12.58 6.79
CA ALA A 214 -9.25 -11.87 7.02
C ALA A 214 -10.10 -12.57 8.10
N LYS A 215 -10.18 -13.89 8.09
CA LYS A 215 -10.88 -14.68 9.12
C LYS A 215 -10.18 -14.57 10.48
N ARG A 216 -8.84 -14.63 10.53
CA ARG A 216 -8.08 -14.41 11.77
C ARG A 216 -8.44 -13.06 12.40
N TRP A 217 -8.43 -11.96 11.63
CA TRP A 217 -8.81 -10.66 12.15
C TRP A 217 -10.30 -10.59 12.50
N GLY A 218 -11.12 -11.35 11.80
CA GLY A 218 -12.52 -11.56 12.15
C GLY A 218 -12.68 -12.17 13.54
N THR A 219 -11.93 -13.21 13.89
CA THR A 219 -12.00 -13.83 15.23
C THR A 219 -11.53 -12.89 16.33
N VAL A 220 -10.56 -12.02 16.05
CA VAL A 220 -10.08 -11.02 17.01
C VAL A 220 -11.14 -9.93 17.30
N SER A 221 -11.94 -9.60 16.29
CA SER A 221 -12.92 -8.48 16.35
C SER A 221 -14.37 -8.89 16.50
N GLY A 222 -14.67 -10.20 16.49
CA GLY A 222 -16.03 -10.71 16.55
C GLY A 222 -16.79 -10.66 15.22
N PHE A 223 -16.10 -10.48 14.10
CA PHE A 223 -16.63 -10.49 12.74
C PHE A 223 -16.32 -11.81 12.03
N ARG A 224 -17.01 -12.10 10.93
CA ARG A 224 -16.67 -13.28 10.11
C ARG A 224 -15.37 -13.08 9.32
N ALA A 225 -15.13 -11.88 8.86
CA ALA A 225 -13.91 -11.48 8.19
C ALA A 225 -13.65 -9.99 8.41
N ALA A 226 -12.40 -9.62 8.67
CA ALA A 226 -12.02 -8.23 8.89
C ALA A 226 -10.65 -7.91 8.26
N GLU A 227 -10.43 -6.64 8.01
CA GLU A 227 -9.11 -6.04 7.84
C GLU A 227 -8.76 -5.24 9.09
N ALA A 228 -7.47 -5.23 9.44
CA ALA A 228 -6.97 -4.68 10.68
C ALA A 228 -6.03 -3.50 10.43
N PHE A 229 -6.15 -2.48 11.27
CA PHE A 229 -5.45 -1.21 11.14
C PHE A 229 -4.95 -0.71 12.49
N CYS A 230 -3.92 0.13 12.46
CA CYS A 230 -3.48 0.90 13.63
C CYS A 230 -3.86 2.36 13.45
N LEU A 231 -4.63 2.92 14.38
CA LEU A 231 -4.78 4.36 14.49
C LEU A 231 -3.46 4.96 14.97
N VAL A 232 -2.81 5.71 14.10
CA VAL A 232 -1.53 6.39 14.41
C VAL A 232 -1.81 7.73 15.09
N ARG A 233 -2.77 8.46 14.55
CA ARG A 233 -3.20 9.75 15.13
C ARG A 233 -4.63 10.10 14.71
N GLN A 234 -5.39 10.68 15.66
CA GLN A 234 -6.69 11.30 15.41
C GLN A 234 -6.72 12.69 16.05
N LEU A 235 -7.18 13.68 15.31
CA LEU A 235 -7.49 15.02 15.80
C LEU A 235 -9.00 15.17 15.89
N ARG A 236 -9.49 15.42 17.08
CA ARG A 236 -10.92 15.76 17.34
C ARG A 236 -11.02 17.27 17.42
N ILE A 237 -11.78 17.88 16.51
CA ILE A 237 -11.95 19.33 16.39
C ILE A 237 -13.42 19.64 16.62
#